data_3caed9d550bbfb04442b44dc21265166
#
_entry.id   3caed9d550bbfb04442b44dc21265166
#
_cell.length_a   1.000
_cell.length_b   1.000
_cell.length_c   1.000
_cell.angle_alpha   90.00
_cell.angle_beta   90.00
_cell.angle_gamma   90.00
#
_symmetry.space_group_name_H-M   'P 1'
#
loop_
_entity.id
_entity.type
_entity.pdbx_description
1 polymer ?
#
loop_
_entity_poly.entity_id
_entity_poly.type
_entity_poly.pdbx_seq_one_letter_code
_entity_poly.pdbx_strand_id
1 'polypeptide(L)'
;MAPLELIPLLAAGGSVPPVVTSIAFAFIAAALLAILCERLRLPSIAAFIFAGLLIGPVGLELIHDPHDVETIAGLGLTLLLFLIGLELDMRALLASGRTLIVTGLLQVPLTVGIGFGLFSAVGALGLGSGGIYPALYLGLACGFSSTLLVVKVLHDRLQMDTVDGRLCIGLLIFQDIWAIVILALQPNLENFDAGPLIGTFVGVALIIGLAWAFTRFVLPTAFRVVAKSPELVVTLALGWCFGLGMFAQQLGPWAAALGLPIEPSVSMELGALVAGTSIATFPYAHEVVAKVGNLRDFFITLFFVALGLSIPIPDSPAVLLAALALAAVAFVLRYLLFMPLLYLNGLDRRHALTTSTKLAQVSEFALVIAYLGLALGHIDGKFVSVVIFAFVLTAVLTPMLFRLADPLFHKLAGPLDLIGIRDDRKIQEANLEEPPRLVFLGFHRLASSLFEDLLITHPEIIPDTLVVDYNVAVHDRIRARGAKVMYGDISNPATLEHSGLADAHVIVCTISDDILKGITNLELTRQLRKIAPEAVLMVNAVRLRDIPTIYEAGADYVFSWRTEASIGVVPAVCAALNGEIEGFVESRAREFGDPATREEVLD
;
A
#
# COMPACT_ATOMS: atom_id res chain seq x y z
N MET A 1 34.57 30.32 -5.39
CA MET A 1 34.26 29.92 -6.78
C MET A 1 33.06 30.76 -7.18
N ALA A 2 33.18 31.59 -8.21
CA ALA A 2 32.16 32.52 -8.62
C ALA A 2 30.88 31.76 -9.07
N PRO A 3 29.67 32.20 -8.70
CA PRO A 3 28.44 31.60 -9.21
C PRO A 3 28.36 31.83 -10.72
N LEU A 4 27.94 30.79 -11.42
CA LEU A 4 27.74 30.78 -12.86
C LEU A 4 26.76 31.88 -13.28
N GLU A 5 27.28 32.98 -13.84
CA GLU A 5 26.50 34.04 -14.51
C GLU A 5 25.90 33.54 -15.86
N LEU A 6 25.27 32.39 -15.86
CA LEU A 6 24.55 31.82 -17.01
C LEU A 6 23.06 32.17 -17.05
N ILE A 7 22.55 32.82 -16.02
CA ILE A 7 21.11 33.06 -15.82
C ILE A 7 20.55 34.28 -16.59
N PRO A 8 21.32 35.36 -16.97
CA PRO A 8 20.73 36.49 -17.71
C PRO A 8 20.29 36.16 -19.14
N LEU A 9 20.75 35.03 -19.73
CA LEU A 9 20.42 34.72 -21.13
C LEU A 9 19.01 34.14 -21.32
N LEU A 10 18.34 33.67 -20.27
CA LEU A 10 16.97 33.14 -20.32
C LEU A 10 15.90 34.19 -20.02
N ALA A 11 16.28 35.39 -19.59
CA ALA A 11 15.37 36.47 -19.20
C ALA A 11 15.00 37.46 -20.33
N ALA A 12 15.42 37.21 -21.57
CA ALA A 12 15.25 38.16 -22.69
C ALA A 12 13.90 38.09 -23.44
N GLY A 13 12.89 37.41 -22.90
CA GLY A 13 11.57 37.31 -23.53
C GLY A 13 10.46 37.31 -22.52
N GLY A 14 9.78 38.49 -22.34
CA GLY A 14 8.55 38.64 -21.58
C GLY A 14 8.65 38.16 -20.11
N SER A 15 8.25 38.96 -19.13
CA SER A 15 8.30 38.61 -17.70
C SER A 15 7.43 37.37 -17.44
N VAL A 16 8.04 36.19 -17.46
CA VAL A 16 7.37 34.96 -16.99
C VAL A 16 7.08 35.16 -15.50
N PRO A 17 5.86 34.90 -15.04
CA PRO A 17 5.54 35.03 -13.61
C PRO A 17 6.50 34.18 -12.76
N PRO A 18 7.00 34.70 -11.62
CA PRO A 18 7.96 33.98 -10.76
C PRO A 18 7.52 32.55 -10.42
N VAL A 19 6.22 32.37 -10.15
CA VAL A 19 5.61 31.04 -9.87
C VAL A 19 5.86 30.03 -11.01
N VAL A 20 5.71 30.46 -12.27
CA VAL A 20 5.90 29.56 -13.43
C VAL A 20 7.37 29.14 -13.55
N THR A 21 8.29 30.09 -13.28
CA THR A 21 9.72 29.82 -13.28
C THR A 21 10.10 28.85 -12.16
N SER A 22 9.55 29.05 -10.97
CA SER A 22 9.77 28.15 -9.82
C SER A 22 9.26 26.73 -10.09
N ILE A 23 8.06 26.60 -10.69
CA ILE A 23 7.52 25.29 -11.11
C ILE A 23 8.43 24.64 -12.18
N ALA A 24 8.90 25.41 -13.16
CA ALA A 24 9.76 24.88 -14.21
C ALA A 24 11.08 24.33 -13.64
N PHE A 25 11.74 25.08 -12.75
CA PHE A 25 12.94 24.60 -12.06
C PHE A 25 12.67 23.37 -11.20
N ALA A 26 11.52 23.34 -10.49
CA ALA A 26 11.10 22.17 -9.70
C ALA A 26 11.01 20.91 -10.56
N PHE A 27 10.33 20.97 -11.70
CA PHE A 27 10.20 19.80 -12.59
C PHE A 27 11.50 19.42 -13.28
N ILE A 28 12.31 20.38 -13.72
CA ILE A 28 13.62 20.08 -14.35
C ILE A 28 14.52 19.34 -13.35
N ALA A 29 14.66 19.87 -12.13
CA ALA A 29 15.48 19.26 -11.10
C ALA A 29 14.93 17.89 -10.68
N ALA A 30 13.62 17.79 -10.49
CA ALA A 30 12.95 16.55 -10.14
C ALA A 30 13.16 15.46 -11.21
N ALA A 31 13.00 15.80 -12.50
CA ALA A 31 13.20 14.87 -13.60
C ALA A 31 14.65 14.37 -13.69
N LEU A 32 15.63 15.29 -13.60
CA LEU A 32 17.06 14.93 -13.65
C LEU A 32 17.45 14.01 -12.50
N LEU A 33 17.03 14.34 -11.27
CA LEU A 33 17.32 13.51 -10.10
C LEU A 33 16.52 12.21 -10.08
N ALA A 34 15.29 12.21 -10.60
CA ALA A 34 14.51 10.96 -10.72
C ALA A 34 15.19 9.96 -11.66
N ILE A 35 15.74 10.41 -12.80
CA ILE A 35 16.53 9.56 -13.72
C ILE A 35 17.77 8.98 -13.01
N LEU A 36 18.44 9.79 -12.20
CA LEU A 36 19.61 9.33 -11.42
C LEU A 36 19.20 8.31 -10.36
N CYS A 37 18.13 8.61 -9.60
CA CYS A 37 17.61 7.73 -8.55
C CYS A 37 17.10 6.41 -9.13
N GLU A 38 16.46 6.40 -10.29
CA GLU A 38 16.02 5.19 -10.98
C GLU A 38 17.20 4.28 -11.32
N ARG A 39 18.31 4.86 -11.82
CA ARG A 39 19.56 4.09 -12.05
C ARG A 39 20.14 3.51 -10.77
N LEU A 40 20.00 4.21 -9.66
CA LEU A 40 20.46 3.77 -8.34
C LEU A 40 19.44 2.86 -7.64
N ARG A 41 18.28 2.60 -8.27
CA ARG A 41 17.15 1.84 -7.71
C ARG A 41 16.59 2.47 -6.41
N LEU A 42 16.61 3.79 -6.33
CA LEU A 42 16.04 4.57 -5.25
C LEU A 42 14.61 5.05 -5.60
N PRO A 43 13.73 5.27 -4.61
CA PRO A 43 12.39 5.79 -4.85
C PRO A 43 12.40 7.19 -5.48
N SER A 44 11.50 7.45 -6.42
CA SER A 44 11.35 8.77 -7.07
C SER A 44 11.01 9.90 -6.08
N ILE A 45 10.29 9.58 -4.99
CA ILE A 45 9.97 10.55 -3.92
C ILE A 45 11.23 11.11 -3.27
N ALA A 46 12.24 10.28 -3.01
CA ALA A 46 13.52 10.76 -2.50
C ALA A 46 14.19 11.72 -3.49
N ALA A 47 14.11 11.43 -4.80
CA ALA A 47 14.63 12.32 -5.83
C ALA A 47 13.94 13.70 -5.82
N PHE A 48 12.63 13.74 -5.60
CA PHE A 48 11.86 14.99 -5.54
C PHE A 48 12.26 15.86 -4.35
N ILE A 49 12.45 15.25 -3.18
CA ILE A 49 12.94 15.96 -1.98
C ILE A 49 14.36 16.47 -2.20
N PHE A 50 15.24 15.64 -2.75
CA PHE A 50 16.61 16.08 -3.10
C PHE A 50 16.62 17.16 -4.19
N ALA A 51 15.66 17.15 -5.12
CA ALA A 51 15.49 18.21 -6.10
C ALA A 51 15.18 19.55 -5.42
N GLY A 52 14.23 19.55 -4.49
CA GLY A 52 13.92 20.73 -3.70
C GLY A 52 15.11 21.23 -2.89
N LEU A 53 15.83 20.35 -2.22
CA LEU A 53 17.05 20.70 -1.49
C LEU A 53 18.11 21.32 -2.42
N LEU A 54 18.27 20.77 -3.63
CA LEU A 54 19.26 21.25 -4.60
C LEU A 54 18.94 22.65 -5.15
N ILE A 55 17.67 22.91 -5.51
CA ILE A 55 17.25 24.19 -6.10
C ILE A 55 16.88 25.25 -5.06
N GLY A 56 16.76 24.83 -3.81
CA GLY A 56 16.37 25.66 -2.67
C GLY A 56 17.50 26.49 -2.07
N PRO A 57 17.20 27.19 -0.95
CA PRO A 57 18.13 28.06 -0.25
C PRO A 57 19.42 27.36 0.23
N VAL A 58 19.35 26.04 0.42
CA VAL A 58 20.46 25.21 0.88
C VAL A 58 21.41 24.84 -0.25
N GLY A 59 20.89 24.77 -1.49
CA GLY A 59 21.64 24.29 -2.66
C GLY A 59 22.09 25.43 -3.58
N LEU A 60 21.45 25.51 -4.74
CA LEU A 60 21.82 26.43 -5.82
C LEU A 60 21.13 27.81 -5.71
N GLU A 61 20.25 28.01 -4.74
CA GLU A 61 19.47 29.24 -4.52
C GLU A 61 18.72 29.73 -5.78
N LEU A 62 18.22 28.78 -6.60
CA LEU A 62 17.49 29.11 -7.84
C LEU A 62 16.08 29.61 -7.55
N ILE A 63 15.50 29.22 -6.42
CA ILE A 63 14.19 29.68 -5.93
C ILE A 63 14.42 30.51 -4.68
N HIS A 64 14.13 31.81 -4.80
CA HIS A 64 14.37 32.80 -3.74
C HIS A 64 13.16 32.99 -2.83
N ASP A 65 11.95 32.77 -3.35
CA ASP A 65 10.72 32.87 -2.58
C ASP A 65 10.04 31.50 -2.43
N PRO A 66 10.16 30.86 -1.25
CA PRO A 66 9.52 29.58 -0.97
C PRO A 66 7.99 29.68 -0.96
N HIS A 67 7.40 30.86 -0.73
CA HIS A 67 5.96 31.02 -0.55
C HIS A 67 5.14 30.61 -1.79
N ASP A 68 5.65 30.89 -3.00
CA ASP A 68 5.01 30.45 -4.25
C ASP A 68 4.93 28.92 -4.33
N VAL A 69 6.00 28.25 -3.91
CA VAL A 69 6.08 26.79 -3.95
C VAL A 69 5.28 26.16 -2.83
N GLU A 70 5.24 26.78 -1.65
CA GLU A 70 4.40 26.36 -0.53
C GLU A 70 2.90 26.43 -0.88
N THR A 71 2.47 27.46 -1.60
CA THR A 71 1.08 27.59 -2.06
C THR A 71 0.70 26.43 -3.00
N ILE A 72 1.60 26.10 -3.93
CA ILE A 72 1.39 24.99 -4.87
C ILE A 72 1.47 23.65 -4.14
N ALA A 73 2.35 23.53 -3.14
CA ALA A 73 2.45 22.35 -2.29
C ALA A 73 1.15 22.10 -1.50
N GLY A 74 0.54 23.15 -0.94
CA GLY A 74 -0.76 23.08 -0.26
C GLY A 74 -1.86 22.59 -1.20
N LEU A 75 -1.89 23.09 -2.45
CA LEU A 75 -2.79 22.59 -3.48
C LEU A 75 -2.53 21.09 -3.77
N GLY A 76 -1.25 20.73 -3.89
CA GLY A 76 -0.83 19.35 -4.09
C GLY A 76 -1.26 18.41 -2.97
N LEU A 77 -1.11 18.87 -1.71
CA LEU A 77 -1.54 18.12 -0.53
C LEU A 77 -3.06 17.92 -0.51
N THR A 78 -3.83 18.96 -0.79
CA THR A 78 -5.30 18.89 -0.86
C THR A 78 -5.75 17.85 -1.89
N LEU A 79 -5.16 17.87 -3.08
CA LEU A 79 -5.48 16.90 -4.14
C LEU A 79 -4.97 15.50 -3.83
N LEU A 80 -3.82 15.36 -3.17
CA LEU A 80 -3.31 14.07 -2.72
C LEU A 80 -4.28 13.42 -1.73
N LEU A 81 -4.76 14.18 -0.74
CA LEU A 81 -5.71 13.67 0.25
C LEU A 81 -7.06 13.33 -0.37
N PHE A 82 -7.52 14.11 -1.35
CA PHE A 82 -8.70 13.76 -2.14
C PHE A 82 -8.56 12.43 -2.85
N LEU A 83 -7.40 12.18 -3.48
CA LEU A 83 -7.11 10.92 -4.17
C LEU A 83 -7.01 9.72 -3.21
N ILE A 84 -6.34 9.90 -2.08
CA ILE A 84 -6.34 8.89 -1.02
C ILE A 84 -7.77 8.58 -0.61
N GLY A 85 -8.61 9.60 -0.42
CA GLY A 85 -10.03 9.41 -0.14
C GLY A 85 -10.76 8.58 -1.21
N LEU A 86 -10.47 8.79 -2.49
CA LEU A 86 -11.04 8.02 -3.60
C LEU A 86 -10.62 6.55 -3.61
N GLU A 87 -9.44 6.23 -3.12
CA GLU A 87 -8.90 4.87 -3.05
C GLU A 87 -9.41 4.12 -1.79
N LEU A 88 -10.05 4.81 -0.84
CA LEU A 88 -10.57 4.23 0.39
C LEU A 88 -11.85 3.39 0.13
N ASP A 89 -11.72 2.08 0.03
CA ASP A 89 -12.88 1.18 0.02
C ASP A 89 -13.30 0.78 1.45
N MET A 90 -14.24 1.55 2.02
CA MET A 90 -14.79 1.31 3.35
C MET A 90 -15.53 -0.03 3.46
N ARG A 91 -16.05 -0.60 2.36
CA ARG A 91 -16.73 -1.90 2.37
C ARG A 91 -15.73 -3.04 2.49
N ALA A 92 -14.66 -2.98 1.70
CA ALA A 92 -13.55 -3.92 1.80
C ALA A 92 -12.89 -3.87 3.18
N LEU A 93 -12.77 -2.67 3.78
CA LEU A 93 -12.25 -2.47 5.12
C LEU A 93 -13.09 -3.20 6.18
N LEU A 94 -14.42 -3.01 6.16
CA LEU A 94 -15.34 -3.65 7.11
C LEU A 94 -15.42 -5.17 6.93
N ALA A 95 -15.18 -5.66 5.72
CA ALA A 95 -15.15 -7.10 5.41
C ALA A 95 -13.81 -7.79 5.80
N SER A 96 -12.78 -7.02 6.18
CA SER A 96 -11.38 -7.50 6.32
C SER A 96 -11.07 -8.32 7.58
N GLY A 97 -12.07 -8.67 8.38
CA GLY A 97 -11.91 -9.55 9.53
C GLY A 97 -11.34 -8.89 10.80
N ARG A 98 -11.47 -9.62 11.92
CA ARG A 98 -11.12 -9.14 13.27
C ARG A 98 -9.65 -8.71 13.41
N THR A 99 -8.74 -9.45 12.82
CA THR A 99 -7.28 -9.20 12.94
C THR A 99 -6.92 -7.82 12.42
N LEU A 100 -7.44 -7.45 11.25
CA LEU A 100 -7.15 -6.16 10.63
C LEU A 100 -7.77 -5.00 11.42
N ILE A 101 -9.04 -5.15 11.83
CA ILE A 101 -9.76 -4.10 12.58
C ILE A 101 -9.09 -3.83 13.93
N VAL A 102 -8.83 -4.88 14.72
CA VAL A 102 -8.24 -4.71 16.06
C VAL A 102 -6.81 -4.16 15.96
N THR A 103 -6.00 -4.69 15.05
CA THR A 103 -4.63 -4.19 14.86
C THR A 103 -4.65 -2.75 14.35
N GLY A 104 -5.48 -2.43 13.35
CA GLY A 104 -5.60 -1.09 12.78
C GLY A 104 -6.02 -0.04 13.80
N LEU A 105 -6.96 -0.38 14.69
CA LEU A 105 -7.42 0.53 15.74
C LEU A 105 -6.38 0.74 16.84
N LEU A 106 -5.65 -0.30 17.25
CA LEU A 106 -4.78 -0.24 18.43
C LEU A 106 -3.34 0.19 18.09
N GLN A 107 -2.84 -0.11 16.89
CA GLN A 107 -1.42 0.05 16.59
C GLN A 107 -0.95 1.51 16.66
N VAL A 108 -1.71 2.49 16.13
CA VAL A 108 -1.32 3.92 16.16
C VAL A 108 -1.31 4.45 17.58
N PRO A 109 -2.39 4.35 18.38
CA PRO A 109 -2.38 4.84 19.76
C PRO A 109 -1.27 4.21 20.62
N LEU A 110 -1.03 2.91 20.49
CA LEU A 110 0.02 2.23 21.25
C LEU A 110 1.42 2.68 20.81
N THR A 111 1.66 2.77 19.51
CA THR A 111 2.96 3.23 18.99
C THR A 111 3.24 4.68 19.38
N VAL A 112 2.24 5.54 19.27
CA VAL A 112 2.35 6.95 19.69
C VAL A 112 2.58 7.07 21.18
N GLY A 113 1.83 6.33 22.01
CA GLY A 113 1.96 6.37 23.46
C GLY A 113 3.33 5.88 23.96
N ILE A 114 3.83 4.76 23.42
CA ILE A 114 5.15 4.24 23.80
C ILE A 114 6.26 5.10 23.20
N GLY A 115 6.12 5.57 21.95
CA GLY A 115 7.05 6.51 21.33
C GLY A 115 7.15 7.81 22.13
N PHE A 116 6.03 8.38 22.52
CA PHE A 116 5.97 9.56 23.40
C PHE A 116 6.69 9.33 24.71
N GLY A 117 6.44 8.21 25.40
CA GLY A 117 7.11 7.86 26.65
C GLY A 117 8.63 7.72 26.48
N LEU A 118 9.07 7.05 25.41
CA LEU A 118 10.48 6.86 25.09
C LEU A 118 11.18 8.19 24.80
N PHE A 119 10.63 9.03 23.91
CA PHE A 119 11.23 10.31 23.54
C PHE A 119 11.18 11.33 24.68
N SER A 120 10.17 11.26 25.56
CA SER A 120 10.12 12.04 26.80
C SER A 120 11.24 11.63 27.74
N ALA A 121 11.49 10.33 27.92
CA ALA A 121 12.56 9.81 28.79
C ALA A 121 13.96 10.17 28.28
N VAL A 122 14.16 10.24 26.96
CA VAL A 122 15.44 10.61 26.33
C VAL A 122 15.58 12.13 26.16
N GLY A 123 14.64 12.94 26.70
CA GLY A 123 14.66 14.39 26.58
C GLY A 123 14.54 14.87 25.13
N ALA A 124 13.64 14.28 24.37
CA ALA A 124 13.39 14.58 22.95
C ALA A 124 14.69 14.64 22.11
N LEU A 125 15.55 13.63 22.28
CA LEU A 125 16.82 13.43 21.56
C LEU A 125 17.89 14.51 21.81
N GLY A 126 17.82 15.22 22.95
CA GLY A 126 18.84 16.20 23.32
C GLY A 126 18.86 17.46 22.45
N LEU A 127 17.80 17.73 21.69
CA LEU A 127 17.68 18.88 20.78
C LEU A 127 17.30 20.20 21.48
N GLY A 128 17.28 20.22 22.83
CA GLY A 128 17.25 21.46 23.62
C GLY A 128 15.88 22.06 23.90
N SER A 129 14.79 21.53 23.40
CA SER A 129 13.44 22.00 23.72
C SER A 129 12.78 21.08 24.73
N GLY A 130 12.85 21.44 26.01
CA GLY A 130 12.15 20.76 27.09
C GLY A 130 10.64 21.02 27.03
N GLY A 131 9.90 20.22 26.28
CA GLY A 131 8.45 20.32 26.18
C GLY A 131 7.79 18.98 25.89
N ILE A 132 6.51 18.87 26.18
CA ILE A 132 5.70 17.68 25.93
C ILE A 132 5.53 17.45 24.41
N TYR A 133 5.35 18.53 23.65
CA TYR A 133 5.06 18.46 22.21
C TYR A 133 6.15 17.81 21.36
N PRO A 134 7.45 18.15 21.50
CA PRO A 134 8.49 17.50 20.71
C PRO A 134 8.48 15.98 20.82
N ALA A 135 8.35 15.44 22.03
CA ALA A 135 8.27 14.01 22.25
C ALA A 135 6.99 13.39 21.66
N LEU A 136 5.85 14.10 21.75
CA LEU A 136 4.59 13.69 21.15
C LEU A 136 4.69 13.60 19.62
N TYR A 137 5.26 14.62 18.96
CA TYR A 137 5.41 14.65 17.51
C TYR A 137 6.37 13.58 16.99
N LEU A 138 7.45 13.28 17.72
CA LEU A 138 8.32 12.16 17.39
C LEU A 138 7.61 10.80 17.57
N GLY A 139 6.79 10.66 18.60
CA GLY A 139 5.93 9.50 18.81
C GLY A 139 4.90 9.34 17.69
N LEU A 140 4.26 10.44 17.25
CA LEU A 140 3.34 10.47 16.12
C LEU A 140 4.04 10.05 14.83
N ALA A 141 5.27 10.54 14.60
CA ALA A 141 6.04 10.15 13.42
C ALA A 141 6.34 8.64 13.35
N CYS A 142 6.46 7.96 14.49
CA CYS A 142 6.59 6.51 14.55
C CYS A 142 5.28 5.75 14.24
N GLY A 143 4.12 6.38 14.42
CA GLY A 143 2.81 5.73 14.33
C GLY A 143 2.37 5.37 12.91
N PHE A 144 2.87 6.06 11.90
CA PHE A 144 2.42 6.01 10.53
C PHE A 144 3.44 5.40 9.57
N SER A 145 2.95 4.67 8.56
CA SER A 145 3.74 4.15 7.44
C SER A 145 3.32 4.82 6.13
N SER A 146 4.24 4.94 5.18
CA SER A 146 3.94 5.58 3.90
C SER A 146 3.07 4.72 3.01
N THR A 147 1.86 5.20 2.71
CA THR A 147 0.90 4.55 1.81
C THR A 147 1.44 4.52 0.38
N LEU A 148 1.95 5.65 -0.11
CA LEU A 148 2.46 5.76 -1.47
C LEU A 148 3.64 4.81 -1.76
N LEU A 149 4.61 4.74 -0.83
CA LEU A 149 5.78 3.89 -1.00
C LEU A 149 5.42 2.40 -0.98
N VAL A 150 4.59 1.99 -0.01
CA VAL A 150 4.21 0.58 0.15
C VAL A 150 3.38 0.11 -1.03
N VAL A 151 2.33 0.85 -1.40
CA VAL A 151 1.45 0.49 -2.53
C VAL A 151 2.25 0.42 -3.82
N LYS A 152 3.14 1.40 -4.09
CA LYS A 152 4.01 1.36 -5.27
C LYS A 152 4.89 0.11 -5.29
N VAL A 153 5.58 -0.21 -4.20
CA VAL A 153 6.47 -1.39 -4.14
C VAL A 153 5.67 -2.69 -4.23
N LEU A 154 4.48 -2.78 -3.64
CA LEU A 154 3.59 -3.93 -3.78
C LEU A 154 3.14 -4.11 -5.23
N HIS A 155 2.76 -3.02 -5.90
CA HIS A 155 2.35 -3.02 -7.30
C HIS A 155 3.50 -3.45 -8.21
N ASP A 156 4.68 -2.83 -8.09
CA ASP A 156 5.87 -3.13 -8.89
C ASP A 156 6.34 -4.59 -8.73
N ARG A 157 5.98 -5.22 -7.60
CA ARG A 157 6.31 -6.61 -7.28
C ARG A 157 5.16 -7.59 -7.48
N LEU A 158 4.03 -7.15 -8.02
CA LEU A 158 2.83 -7.96 -8.21
C LEU A 158 2.36 -8.66 -6.91
N GLN A 159 2.44 -7.94 -5.77
CA GLN A 159 2.14 -8.46 -4.43
C GLN A 159 0.86 -7.88 -3.82
N MET A 160 0.08 -7.10 -4.57
CA MET A 160 -1.16 -6.47 -4.09
C MET A 160 -2.16 -7.52 -3.58
N ASP A 161 -2.31 -8.63 -4.29
CA ASP A 161 -3.27 -9.69 -4.00
C ASP A 161 -2.76 -10.73 -2.98
N THR A 162 -1.50 -10.62 -2.53
CA THR A 162 -0.95 -11.51 -1.50
C THR A 162 -1.56 -11.22 -0.13
N VAL A 163 -1.51 -12.18 0.81
CA VAL A 163 -1.98 -11.96 2.19
C VAL A 163 -1.29 -10.76 2.82
N ASP A 164 0.04 -10.67 2.72
CA ASP A 164 0.81 -9.53 3.23
C ASP A 164 0.42 -8.22 2.53
N GLY A 165 0.22 -8.26 1.20
CA GLY A 165 -0.17 -7.08 0.42
C GLY A 165 -1.51 -6.52 0.88
N ARG A 166 -2.53 -7.38 0.97
CA ARG A 166 -3.86 -6.99 1.46
C ARG A 166 -3.84 -6.50 2.91
N LEU A 167 -3.05 -7.16 3.78
CA LEU A 167 -2.87 -6.69 5.16
C LEU A 167 -2.17 -5.34 5.22
N CYS A 168 -1.10 -5.14 4.44
CA CYS A 168 -0.43 -3.84 4.37
C CYS A 168 -1.40 -2.74 3.94
N ILE A 169 -2.14 -2.93 2.85
CA ILE A 169 -3.11 -1.95 2.33
C ILE A 169 -4.19 -1.66 3.37
N GLY A 170 -4.79 -2.71 3.95
CA GLY A 170 -5.83 -2.53 4.96
C GLY A 170 -5.35 -1.78 6.19
N LEU A 171 -4.14 -2.07 6.68
CA LEU A 171 -3.56 -1.37 7.84
C LEU A 171 -3.19 0.08 7.52
N LEU A 172 -2.70 0.37 6.31
CA LEU A 172 -2.44 1.72 5.86
C LEU A 172 -3.71 2.57 5.83
N ILE A 173 -4.85 2.00 5.39
CA ILE A 173 -6.14 2.70 5.43
C ILE A 173 -6.52 3.07 6.88
N PHE A 174 -6.30 2.17 7.86
CA PHE A 174 -6.52 2.51 9.26
C PHE A 174 -5.58 3.61 9.76
N GLN A 175 -4.32 3.59 9.32
CA GLN A 175 -3.37 4.65 9.65
C GLN A 175 -3.80 6.00 9.06
N ASP A 176 -4.29 6.02 7.83
CA ASP A 176 -4.82 7.24 7.20
C ASP A 176 -6.02 7.80 7.98
N ILE A 177 -6.93 6.93 8.46
CA ILE A 177 -8.02 7.36 9.35
C ILE A 177 -7.48 7.96 10.65
N TRP A 178 -6.46 7.35 11.28
CA TRP A 178 -5.82 7.91 12.46
C TRP A 178 -5.13 9.24 12.19
N ALA A 179 -4.48 9.39 11.02
CA ALA A 179 -3.88 10.65 10.61
C ALA A 179 -4.93 11.78 10.55
N ILE A 180 -6.13 11.49 10.01
CA ILE A 180 -7.25 12.42 10.00
C ILE A 180 -7.65 12.85 11.41
N VAL A 181 -7.81 11.85 12.31
CA VAL A 181 -8.18 12.12 13.70
C VAL A 181 -7.14 13.00 14.38
N ILE A 182 -5.85 12.73 14.15
CA ILE A 182 -4.76 13.51 14.75
C ILE A 182 -4.71 14.92 14.17
N LEU A 183 -4.84 15.09 12.86
CA LEU A 183 -4.90 16.41 12.21
C LEU A 183 -6.08 17.24 12.71
N ALA A 184 -7.22 16.60 13.00
CA ALA A 184 -8.37 17.27 13.57
C ALA A 184 -8.17 17.68 15.05
N LEU A 185 -7.42 16.88 15.82
CA LEU A 185 -7.15 17.16 17.24
C LEU A 185 -6.01 18.15 17.46
N GLN A 186 -5.05 18.20 16.53
CA GLN A 186 -3.79 18.92 16.67
C GLN A 186 -3.94 20.43 17.00
N PRO A 187 -4.85 21.21 16.37
CA PRO A 187 -5.04 22.62 16.71
C PRO A 187 -5.50 22.86 18.16
N ASN A 188 -6.10 21.83 18.78
CA ASN A 188 -6.71 21.95 20.12
C ASN A 188 -5.83 21.33 21.23
N LEU A 189 -4.58 20.96 20.94
CA LEU A 189 -3.70 20.32 21.92
C LEU A 189 -3.25 21.26 23.04
N GLU A 190 -3.15 22.58 22.81
CA GLU A 190 -2.70 23.55 23.82
C GLU A 190 -3.77 23.87 24.87
N ASN A 191 -5.01 23.95 24.41
CA ASN A 191 -6.16 24.23 25.28
C ASN A 191 -7.07 23.01 25.29
N PHE A 192 -6.91 22.13 26.27
CA PHE A 192 -7.79 20.98 26.49
C PHE A 192 -9.16 21.51 26.99
N ASP A 193 -9.75 22.41 26.23
CA ASP A 193 -11.10 22.86 26.45
C ASP A 193 -12.05 21.95 25.69
N ALA A 194 -13.03 21.40 26.38
CA ALA A 194 -13.99 20.49 25.76
C ALA A 194 -14.79 21.15 24.62
N GLY A 195 -14.93 22.49 24.65
CA GLY A 195 -15.65 23.26 23.65
C GLY A 195 -15.05 23.14 22.24
N PRO A 196 -13.77 23.50 22.01
CA PRO A 196 -13.11 23.37 20.70
C PRO A 196 -13.03 21.92 20.20
N LEU A 197 -12.77 20.95 21.12
CA LEU A 197 -12.76 19.54 20.75
C LEU A 197 -14.14 19.07 20.24
N ILE A 198 -15.20 19.37 20.99
CA ILE A 198 -16.57 19.05 20.55
C ILE A 198 -16.88 19.78 19.23
N GLY A 199 -16.44 21.04 19.10
CA GLY A 199 -16.58 21.82 17.87
C GLY A 199 -15.95 21.13 16.66
N THR A 200 -14.71 20.64 16.81
CA THR A 200 -14.01 19.93 15.73
C THR A 200 -14.74 18.64 15.35
N PHE A 201 -15.15 17.81 16.32
CA PHE A 201 -15.92 16.59 16.02
C PHE A 201 -17.28 16.89 15.38
N VAL A 202 -17.97 17.93 15.83
CA VAL A 202 -19.23 18.40 15.21
C VAL A 202 -18.96 18.88 13.79
N GLY A 203 -17.89 19.63 13.57
CA GLY A 203 -17.48 20.08 12.23
C GLY A 203 -17.19 18.93 11.29
N VAL A 204 -16.43 17.93 11.74
CA VAL A 204 -16.15 16.71 10.97
C VAL A 204 -17.44 15.96 10.67
N ALA A 205 -18.31 15.77 11.66
CA ALA A 205 -19.60 15.12 11.47
C ALA A 205 -20.51 15.87 10.48
N LEU A 206 -20.51 17.21 10.51
CA LEU A 206 -21.24 18.05 9.55
C LEU A 206 -20.73 17.86 8.12
N ILE A 207 -19.40 17.85 7.93
CA ILE A 207 -18.79 17.64 6.61
C ILE A 207 -19.11 16.25 6.07
N ILE A 208 -19.00 15.20 6.91
CA ILE A 208 -19.36 13.84 6.54
C ILE A 208 -20.86 13.77 6.20
N GLY A 209 -21.72 14.36 7.01
CA GLY A 209 -23.16 14.43 6.77
C GLY A 209 -23.51 15.17 5.47
N LEU A 210 -22.87 16.31 5.22
CA LEU A 210 -23.03 17.07 3.97
C LEU A 210 -22.54 16.26 2.77
N ALA A 211 -21.35 15.66 2.87
CA ALA A 211 -20.80 14.80 1.83
C ALA A 211 -21.74 13.64 1.52
N TRP A 212 -22.25 12.97 2.56
CA TRP A 212 -23.25 11.90 2.40
C TRP A 212 -24.53 12.38 1.72
N ALA A 213 -25.08 13.52 2.12
CA ALA A 213 -26.28 14.09 1.52
C ALA A 213 -26.08 14.42 0.03
N PHE A 214 -24.96 15.08 -0.32
CA PHE A 214 -24.64 15.39 -1.71
C PHE A 214 -24.41 14.10 -2.53
N THR A 215 -23.71 13.12 -1.96
CA THR A 215 -23.45 11.83 -2.59
C THR A 215 -24.75 11.05 -2.83
N ARG A 216 -25.75 11.22 -1.95
CA ARG A 216 -27.03 10.53 -2.08
C ARG A 216 -27.98 11.20 -3.08
N PHE A 217 -28.02 12.52 -3.11
CA PHE A 217 -29.10 13.27 -3.81
C PHE A 217 -28.60 14.09 -5.01
N VAL A 218 -27.41 14.66 -4.97
CA VAL A 218 -26.93 15.64 -5.97
C VAL A 218 -25.94 15.00 -6.93
N LEU A 219 -24.85 14.43 -6.41
CA LEU A 219 -23.74 13.92 -7.21
C LEU A 219 -24.14 12.82 -8.21
N PRO A 220 -25.04 11.87 -7.89
CA PRO A 220 -25.44 10.84 -8.87
C PRO A 220 -26.08 11.44 -10.12
N THR A 221 -26.87 12.49 -9.94
CA THR A 221 -27.50 13.19 -11.08
C THR A 221 -26.48 14.01 -11.85
N ALA A 222 -25.59 14.73 -11.16
CA ALA A 222 -24.53 15.51 -11.77
C ALA A 222 -23.56 14.63 -12.57
N PHE A 223 -23.06 13.53 -11.98
CA PHE A 223 -22.18 12.60 -12.67
C PHE A 223 -22.86 11.92 -13.86
N ARG A 224 -24.14 11.57 -13.77
CA ARG A 224 -24.89 10.98 -14.90
C ARG A 224 -24.98 11.92 -16.08
N VAL A 225 -25.12 13.24 -15.85
CA VAL A 225 -25.16 14.26 -16.92
C VAL A 225 -23.80 14.36 -17.62
N VAL A 226 -22.71 14.34 -16.87
CA VAL A 226 -21.34 14.53 -17.38
C VAL A 226 -20.66 13.21 -17.80
N ALA A 227 -21.24 12.06 -17.52
CA ALA A 227 -20.63 10.73 -17.74
C ALA A 227 -20.14 10.47 -19.18
N LYS A 228 -20.74 11.14 -20.17
CA LYS A 228 -20.34 11.04 -21.58
C LYS A 228 -19.08 11.84 -21.93
N SER A 229 -18.65 12.73 -21.05
CA SER A 229 -17.50 13.62 -21.28
C SER A 229 -16.49 13.47 -20.14
N PRO A 230 -15.44 12.66 -20.38
CA PRO A 230 -14.43 12.37 -19.34
C PRO A 230 -13.79 13.59 -18.70
N GLU A 231 -13.63 14.69 -19.44
CA GLU A 231 -13.07 15.95 -18.95
C GLU A 231 -14.01 16.62 -17.93
N LEU A 232 -15.32 16.55 -18.17
CA LEU A 232 -16.32 17.08 -17.26
C LEU A 232 -16.42 16.25 -15.97
N VAL A 233 -16.20 14.94 -16.05
CA VAL A 233 -16.15 14.05 -14.88
C VAL A 233 -15.02 14.48 -13.93
N VAL A 234 -13.81 14.72 -14.47
CA VAL A 234 -12.67 15.21 -13.69
C VAL A 234 -12.96 16.60 -13.12
N THR A 235 -13.48 17.51 -13.94
CA THR A 235 -13.81 18.88 -13.51
C THR A 235 -14.83 18.88 -12.38
N LEU A 236 -15.87 18.04 -12.47
CA LEU A 236 -16.87 17.89 -11.42
C LEU A 236 -16.28 17.30 -10.13
N ALA A 237 -15.42 16.28 -10.25
CA ALA A 237 -14.75 15.66 -9.11
C ALA A 237 -13.82 16.64 -8.38
N LEU A 238 -13.02 17.41 -9.13
CA LEU A 238 -12.16 18.46 -8.56
C LEU A 238 -12.99 19.63 -7.98
N GLY A 239 -14.06 20.03 -8.67
CA GLY A 239 -15.00 21.02 -8.14
C GLY A 239 -15.63 20.59 -6.82
N TRP A 240 -15.97 19.30 -6.69
CA TRP A 240 -16.44 18.72 -5.44
C TRP A 240 -15.36 18.71 -4.35
N CYS A 241 -14.13 18.29 -4.70
CA CYS A 241 -12.98 18.32 -3.81
C CYS A 241 -12.77 19.70 -3.18
N PHE A 242 -12.59 20.72 -4.03
CA PHE A 242 -12.35 22.08 -3.56
C PHE A 242 -13.58 22.68 -2.89
N GLY A 243 -14.78 22.41 -3.40
CA GLY A 243 -16.02 22.91 -2.83
C GLY A 243 -16.22 22.45 -1.39
N LEU A 244 -16.06 21.15 -1.12
CA LEU A 244 -16.18 20.61 0.22
C LEU A 244 -15.00 21.03 1.12
N GLY A 245 -13.77 21.11 0.56
CA GLY A 245 -12.59 21.59 1.28
C GLY A 245 -12.74 23.04 1.74
N MET A 246 -13.16 23.93 0.84
CA MET A 246 -13.42 25.34 1.17
C MET A 246 -14.59 25.49 2.17
N PHE A 247 -15.64 24.68 2.01
CA PHE A 247 -16.74 24.67 2.97
C PHE A 247 -16.24 24.25 4.36
N ALA A 248 -15.40 23.22 4.44
CA ALA A 248 -14.79 22.76 5.69
C ALA A 248 -14.02 23.88 6.39
N GLN A 249 -13.17 24.59 5.65
CA GLN A 249 -12.35 25.69 6.16
C GLN A 249 -13.19 26.86 6.66
N GLN A 250 -14.37 27.11 6.07
CA GLN A 250 -15.26 28.22 6.44
C GLN A 250 -16.20 27.92 7.60
N LEU A 251 -16.27 26.67 8.08
CA LEU A 251 -17.18 26.31 9.18
C LEU A 251 -16.92 27.09 10.46
N GLY A 252 -15.65 27.26 10.85
CA GLY A 252 -15.28 28.05 12.04
C GLY A 252 -15.65 29.53 11.92
N PRO A 253 -15.20 30.24 10.88
CA PRO A 253 -15.59 31.62 10.63
C PRO A 253 -17.11 31.85 10.59
N TRP A 254 -17.88 30.93 9.99
CA TRP A 254 -19.34 31.05 9.97
C TRP A 254 -19.98 30.81 11.33
N ALA A 255 -19.48 29.81 12.10
CA ALA A 255 -19.95 29.57 13.45
C ALA A 255 -19.72 30.78 14.36
N ALA A 256 -18.54 31.42 14.28
CA ALA A 256 -18.20 32.63 14.99
C ALA A 256 -19.11 33.81 14.56
N ALA A 257 -19.35 33.98 13.26
CA ALA A 257 -20.25 35.03 12.72
C ALA A 257 -21.70 34.84 13.18
N LEU A 258 -22.15 33.61 13.41
CA LEU A 258 -23.49 33.28 13.92
C LEU A 258 -23.57 33.32 15.45
N GLY A 259 -22.45 33.59 16.16
CA GLY A 259 -22.38 33.62 17.61
C GLY A 259 -22.59 32.25 18.27
N LEU A 260 -22.28 31.18 17.55
CA LEU A 260 -22.40 29.82 18.10
C LEU A 260 -21.29 29.57 19.14
N PRO A 261 -21.60 28.91 20.26
CA PRO A 261 -20.61 28.63 21.31
C PRO A 261 -19.60 27.51 20.91
N ILE A 262 -19.66 27.06 19.68
CA ILE A 262 -18.85 25.97 19.14
C ILE A 262 -18.08 26.51 17.94
N GLU A 263 -16.74 26.46 18.00
CA GLU A 263 -15.86 26.85 16.91
C GLU A 263 -15.27 25.60 16.22
N PRO A 264 -15.93 25.08 15.16
CA PRO A 264 -15.42 23.93 14.43
C PRO A 264 -14.15 24.33 13.67
N SER A 265 -13.03 23.70 14.01
CA SER A 265 -11.76 23.86 13.29
C SER A 265 -11.55 22.65 12.38
N VAL A 266 -11.83 22.81 11.09
CA VAL A 266 -11.65 21.75 10.10
C VAL A 266 -10.82 22.28 8.94
N SER A 267 -9.76 21.55 8.57
CA SER A 267 -8.88 21.96 7.50
C SER A 267 -9.47 21.68 6.11
N MET A 268 -8.97 22.40 5.10
CA MET A 268 -9.34 22.18 3.69
C MET A 268 -8.96 20.77 3.22
N GLU A 269 -7.83 20.28 3.68
CA GLU A 269 -7.26 18.96 3.35
C GLU A 269 -8.17 17.85 3.86
N LEU A 270 -8.69 17.98 5.08
CA LEU A 270 -9.65 17.03 5.63
C LEU A 270 -10.97 17.05 4.85
N GLY A 271 -11.45 18.22 4.46
CA GLY A 271 -12.62 18.36 3.58
C GLY A 271 -12.41 17.65 2.24
N ALA A 272 -11.24 17.81 1.63
CA ALA A 272 -10.88 17.16 0.38
C ALA A 272 -10.83 15.62 0.50
N LEU A 273 -10.29 15.11 1.60
CA LEU A 273 -10.27 13.67 1.88
C LEU A 273 -11.70 13.10 2.01
N VAL A 274 -12.57 13.76 2.76
CA VAL A 274 -13.98 13.37 2.90
C VAL A 274 -14.70 13.45 1.55
N ALA A 275 -14.39 14.46 0.71
CA ALA A 275 -14.92 14.54 -0.64
C ALA A 275 -14.52 13.32 -1.48
N GLY A 276 -13.24 12.91 -1.43
CA GLY A 276 -12.74 11.71 -2.12
C GLY A 276 -13.45 10.45 -1.66
N THR A 277 -13.45 10.20 -0.35
CA THR A 277 -14.11 9.02 0.24
C THR A 277 -15.60 8.95 -0.11
N SER A 278 -16.27 10.09 -0.21
CA SER A 278 -17.69 10.16 -0.55
C SER A 278 -18.02 9.69 -1.96
N ILE A 279 -17.10 9.87 -2.92
CA ILE A 279 -17.27 9.42 -4.31
C ILE A 279 -16.61 8.06 -4.58
N ALA A 280 -15.80 7.53 -3.67
CA ALA A 280 -15.11 6.25 -3.83
C ALA A 280 -16.05 5.07 -4.15
N THR A 281 -17.29 5.11 -3.64
CA THR A 281 -18.30 4.07 -3.86
C THR A 281 -19.13 4.25 -5.13
N PHE A 282 -18.87 5.29 -5.92
CA PHE A 282 -19.60 5.55 -7.16
C PHE A 282 -19.14 4.65 -8.31
N PRO A 283 -20.03 4.26 -9.23
CA PRO A 283 -19.62 3.49 -10.41
C PRO A 283 -18.63 4.22 -11.31
N TYR A 284 -18.54 5.55 -11.20
CA TYR A 284 -17.59 6.40 -11.93
C TYR A 284 -16.26 6.61 -11.21
N ALA A 285 -16.08 6.10 -10.00
CA ALA A 285 -14.87 6.29 -9.20
C ALA A 285 -13.62 5.81 -9.96
N HIS A 286 -13.67 4.69 -10.64
CA HIS A 286 -12.55 4.17 -11.44
C HIS A 286 -12.14 5.12 -12.58
N GLU A 287 -13.11 5.78 -13.24
CA GLU A 287 -12.80 6.77 -14.29
C GLU A 287 -12.17 8.03 -13.69
N VAL A 288 -12.65 8.47 -12.53
CA VAL A 288 -12.07 9.60 -11.80
C VAL A 288 -10.64 9.27 -11.38
N VAL A 289 -10.42 8.12 -10.73
CA VAL A 289 -9.09 7.67 -10.30
C VAL A 289 -8.13 7.55 -11.49
N ALA A 290 -8.55 6.95 -12.59
CA ALA A 290 -7.69 6.77 -13.77
C ALA A 290 -7.25 8.09 -14.40
N LYS A 291 -8.09 9.14 -14.36
CA LYS A 291 -7.79 10.44 -14.96
C LYS A 291 -7.16 11.43 -14.01
N VAL A 292 -7.63 11.50 -12.78
CA VAL A 292 -7.05 12.35 -11.73
C VAL A 292 -5.73 11.76 -11.25
N GLY A 293 -5.52 10.44 -11.40
CA GLY A 293 -4.25 9.77 -11.08
C GLY A 293 -3.04 10.36 -11.83
N ASN A 294 -3.21 10.78 -13.08
CA ASN A 294 -2.13 11.46 -13.82
C ASN A 294 -1.79 12.85 -13.23
N LEU A 295 -2.79 13.55 -12.69
CA LEU A 295 -2.57 14.82 -12.00
C LEU A 295 -1.92 14.60 -10.62
N ARG A 296 -2.18 13.47 -9.98
CA ARG A 296 -1.56 13.07 -8.73
C ARG A 296 -0.04 13.14 -8.79
N ASP A 297 0.57 12.53 -9.81
CA ASP A 297 2.03 12.45 -9.93
C ASP A 297 2.66 13.85 -10.14
N PHE A 298 1.95 14.73 -10.84
CA PHE A 298 2.33 16.13 -10.97
C PHE A 298 2.34 16.84 -9.61
N PHE A 299 1.25 16.72 -8.83
CA PHE A 299 1.13 17.41 -7.54
C PHE A 299 2.02 16.77 -6.45
N ILE A 300 2.18 15.44 -6.48
CA ILE A 300 3.13 14.74 -5.60
C ILE A 300 4.55 15.25 -5.84
N THR A 301 4.96 15.41 -7.09
CA THR A 301 6.28 15.95 -7.43
C THR A 301 6.46 17.34 -6.84
N LEU A 302 5.50 18.25 -7.05
CA LEU A 302 5.56 19.62 -6.52
C LEU A 302 5.56 19.64 -4.99
N PHE A 303 4.71 18.84 -4.35
CA PHE A 303 4.66 18.75 -2.89
C PHE A 303 6.00 18.31 -2.30
N PHE A 304 6.60 17.25 -2.81
CA PHE A 304 7.88 16.77 -2.28
C PHE A 304 9.06 17.67 -2.64
N VAL A 305 9.03 18.35 -3.78
CA VAL A 305 10.02 19.39 -4.09
C VAL A 305 9.87 20.57 -3.14
N ALA A 306 8.65 21.05 -2.87
CA ALA A 306 8.41 22.12 -1.90
C ALA A 306 8.87 21.71 -0.49
N LEU A 307 8.59 20.47 -0.11
CA LEU A 307 9.09 19.92 1.14
C LEU A 307 10.63 19.98 1.20
N GLY A 308 11.29 19.61 0.09
CA GLY A 308 12.75 19.69 -0.04
C GLY A 308 13.29 21.13 0.06
N LEU A 309 12.58 22.12 -0.53
CA LEU A 309 12.91 23.54 -0.42
C LEU A 309 12.85 24.05 1.03
N SER A 310 11.92 23.53 1.80
CA SER A 310 11.70 23.93 3.20
C SER A 310 12.66 23.24 4.19
N ILE A 311 13.53 22.34 3.73
CA ILE A 311 14.54 21.70 4.61
C ILE A 311 15.61 22.74 4.97
N PRO A 312 15.76 23.13 6.25
CA PRO A 312 16.86 23.97 6.68
C PRO A 312 18.18 23.17 6.61
N ILE A 313 19.29 23.90 6.43
CA ILE A 313 20.63 23.29 6.62
C ILE A 313 20.66 22.73 8.05
N PRO A 314 21.05 21.48 8.26
CA PRO A 314 21.17 20.96 9.61
C PRO A 314 22.25 21.78 10.35
N ASP A 315 21.81 22.56 11.32
CA ASP A 315 22.69 23.41 12.16
C ASP A 315 23.76 22.60 12.88
N SER A 316 23.57 21.31 13.02
CA SER A 316 24.51 20.42 13.69
C SER A 316 24.33 18.94 13.24
N PRO A 317 25.37 18.12 13.36
CA PRO A 317 25.28 16.68 13.15
C PRO A 317 24.26 16.00 14.09
N ALA A 318 23.86 16.67 15.18
CA ALA A 318 22.86 16.17 16.12
C ALA A 318 21.49 15.95 15.46
N VAL A 319 21.09 16.77 14.48
CA VAL A 319 19.82 16.60 13.74
C VAL A 319 19.82 15.29 12.94
N LEU A 320 20.93 14.97 12.26
CA LEU A 320 21.06 13.73 11.51
C LEU A 320 21.08 12.49 12.42
N LEU A 321 21.78 12.60 13.56
CA LEU A 321 21.78 11.53 14.56
C LEU A 321 20.40 11.32 15.18
N ALA A 322 19.67 12.41 15.44
CA ALA A 322 18.28 12.35 15.91
C ALA A 322 17.34 11.73 14.86
N ALA A 323 17.53 12.03 13.58
CA ALA A 323 16.77 11.42 12.49
C ALA A 323 17.04 9.91 12.37
N LEU A 324 18.31 9.51 12.52
CA LEU A 324 18.68 8.10 12.55
C LEU A 324 18.07 7.39 13.76
N ALA A 325 18.09 8.04 14.94
CA ALA A 325 17.46 7.51 16.14
C ALA A 325 15.94 7.38 15.98
N LEU A 326 15.27 8.38 15.39
CA LEU A 326 13.83 8.33 15.10
C LEU A 326 13.51 7.16 14.16
N ALA A 327 14.27 7.02 13.06
CA ALA A 327 14.09 5.92 12.11
C ALA A 327 14.30 4.55 12.77
N ALA A 328 15.34 4.42 13.62
CA ALA A 328 15.61 3.19 14.36
C ALA A 328 14.51 2.87 15.38
N VAL A 329 14.01 3.86 16.11
CA VAL A 329 12.88 3.70 17.04
C VAL A 329 11.62 3.30 16.30
N ALA A 330 11.27 3.96 15.20
CA ALA A 330 10.13 3.62 14.37
C ALA A 330 10.22 2.15 13.90
N PHE A 331 11.39 1.73 13.41
CA PHE A 331 11.66 0.36 13.00
C PHE A 331 11.49 -0.63 14.16
N VAL A 332 12.09 -0.37 15.31
CA VAL A 332 12.01 -1.26 16.48
C VAL A 332 10.58 -1.38 17.00
N LEU A 333 9.82 -0.28 17.06
CA LEU A 333 8.42 -0.30 17.50
C LEU A 333 7.52 -1.14 16.60
N ARG A 334 7.84 -1.25 15.29
CA ARG A 334 7.11 -2.16 14.39
C ARG A 334 7.24 -3.63 14.83
N TYR A 335 8.42 -4.05 15.28
CA TYR A 335 8.60 -5.43 15.76
C TYR A 335 8.10 -5.63 17.18
N LEU A 336 8.23 -4.63 18.05
CA LEU A 336 7.81 -4.77 19.45
C LEU A 336 6.29 -4.66 19.65
N LEU A 337 5.59 -3.93 18.79
CA LEU A 337 4.16 -3.66 18.95
C LEU A 337 3.32 -4.24 17.82
N PHE A 338 3.70 -3.95 16.60
CA PHE A 338 2.89 -4.24 15.43
C PHE A 338 2.86 -5.74 15.13
N MET A 339 4.03 -6.37 15.10
CA MET A 339 4.14 -7.81 14.90
C MET A 339 3.40 -8.63 15.98
N PRO A 340 3.57 -8.37 17.30
CA PRO A 340 2.78 -9.07 18.32
C PRO A 340 1.28 -8.81 18.22
N LEU A 341 0.84 -7.58 17.89
CA LEU A 341 -0.57 -7.30 17.69
C LEU A 341 -1.18 -8.14 16.57
N LEU A 342 -0.50 -8.25 15.43
CA LEU A 342 -0.94 -9.11 14.33
C LEU A 342 -0.99 -10.58 14.75
N TYR A 343 0.07 -11.07 15.38
CA TYR A 343 0.17 -12.46 15.84
C TYR A 343 -0.90 -12.82 16.87
N LEU A 344 -1.10 -11.99 17.90
CA LEU A 344 -2.11 -12.23 18.95
C LEU A 344 -3.55 -12.18 18.41
N ASN A 345 -3.81 -11.40 17.36
CA ASN A 345 -5.11 -11.35 16.70
C ASN A 345 -5.30 -12.45 15.67
N GLY A 346 -4.38 -13.40 15.60
CA GLY A 346 -4.61 -14.63 14.88
C GLY A 346 -3.91 -14.75 13.53
N LEU A 347 -2.98 -13.85 13.21
CA LEU A 347 -2.11 -14.01 12.05
C LEU A 347 -0.95 -14.96 12.39
N ASP A 348 -0.50 -15.74 11.43
CA ASP A 348 0.71 -16.55 11.60
C ASP A 348 1.96 -15.66 11.73
N ARG A 349 3.00 -16.20 12.36
CA ARG A 349 4.22 -15.44 12.69
C ARG A 349 4.96 -14.90 11.44
N ARG A 350 4.91 -15.63 10.30
CA ARG A 350 5.57 -15.19 9.07
C ARG A 350 4.91 -13.94 8.52
N HIS A 351 3.58 -13.99 8.29
CA HIS A 351 2.85 -12.83 7.78
C HIS A 351 2.84 -11.66 8.78
N ALA A 352 2.82 -11.94 10.10
CA ALA A 352 2.95 -10.89 11.12
C ALA A 352 4.30 -10.16 11.02
N LEU A 353 5.41 -10.89 10.88
CA LEU A 353 6.75 -10.31 10.77
C LEU A 353 6.98 -9.64 9.41
N THR A 354 6.59 -10.28 8.31
CA THR A 354 6.78 -9.73 6.96
C THR A 354 5.95 -8.47 6.75
N THR A 355 4.70 -8.43 7.21
CA THR A 355 3.85 -7.24 7.18
C THR A 355 4.45 -6.10 8.02
N SER A 356 4.93 -6.41 9.24
CA SER A 356 5.59 -5.42 10.09
C SER A 356 6.86 -4.85 9.45
N THR A 357 7.65 -5.68 8.77
CA THR A 357 8.85 -5.27 8.04
C THR A 357 8.50 -4.37 6.84
N LYS A 358 7.47 -4.71 6.08
CA LYS A 358 7.00 -3.94 4.92
C LYS A 358 6.41 -2.59 5.31
N LEU A 359 5.94 -2.43 6.54
CA LEU A 359 5.36 -1.19 7.08
C LEU A 359 6.32 -0.43 8.01
N ALA A 360 7.62 -0.71 7.99
CA ALA A 360 8.59 -0.14 8.94
C ALA A 360 9.16 1.24 8.57
N GLN A 361 8.62 1.90 7.57
CA GLN A 361 9.00 3.27 7.17
C GLN A 361 8.13 4.33 7.86
N VAL A 362 8.65 5.54 7.95
CA VAL A 362 7.92 6.74 8.35
C VAL A 362 7.01 7.19 7.19
N SER A 363 5.86 7.82 7.50
CA SER A 363 4.87 8.27 6.53
C SER A 363 5.06 9.73 6.11
N GLU A 364 4.54 10.05 4.93
CA GLU A 364 4.28 11.41 4.48
C GLU A 364 3.34 12.17 5.43
N PHE A 365 2.37 11.50 6.07
CA PHE A 365 1.51 12.12 7.08
C PHE A 365 2.27 12.61 8.30
N ALA A 366 3.36 11.93 8.69
CA ALA A 366 4.21 12.41 9.77
C ALA A 366 4.83 13.78 9.44
N LEU A 367 5.14 14.03 8.16
CA LEU A 367 5.64 15.33 7.70
C LEU A 367 4.54 16.40 7.78
N VAL A 368 3.33 16.09 7.30
CA VAL A 368 2.19 17.01 7.36
C VAL A 368 1.89 17.38 8.81
N ILE A 369 1.83 16.41 9.71
CA ILE A 369 1.61 16.62 11.14
C ILE A 369 2.74 17.48 11.73
N ALA A 370 4.00 17.23 11.37
CA ALA A 370 5.13 18.01 11.86
C ALA A 370 5.08 19.46 11.35
N TYR A 371 4.75 19.69 10.07
CA TYR A 371 4.60 21.04 9.52
C TYR A 371 3.46 21.84 10.18
N LEU A 372 2.32 21.19 10.39
CA LEU A 372 1.21 21.82 11.11
C LEU A 372 1.62 22.12 12.56
N GLY A 373 2.40 21.22 13.20
CA GLY A 373 2.95 21.46 14.54
C GLY A 373 3.92 22.66 14.61
N LEU A 374 4.71 22.88 13.54
CA LEU A 374 5.55 24.06 13.39
C LEU A 374 4.70 25.32 13.25
N ALA A 375 3.69 25.28 12.38
CA ALA A 375 2.78 26.42 12.16
C ALA A 375 1.98 26.79 13.41
N LEU A 376 1.64 25.81 14.26
CA LEU A 376 0.98 26.02 15.55
C LEU A 376 1.95 26.41 16.69
N GLY A 377 3.26 26.42 16.46
CA GLY A 377 4.25 26.74 17.48
C GLY A 377 4.53 25.61 18.49
N HIS A 378 4.02 24.40 18.23
CA HIS A 378 4.23 23.24 19.11
C HIS A 378 5.67 22.70 19.05
N ILE A 379 6.31 22.79 17.90
CA ILE A 379 7.68 22.31 17.65
C ILE A 379 8.48 23.32 16.83
N ASP A 380 9.80 23.23 16.93
CA ASP A 380 10.72 24.05 16.15
C ASP A 380 11.05 23.42 14.79
N GLY A 381 11.58 24.19 13.84
CA GLY A 381 12.02 23.72 12.53
C GLY A 381 13.06 22.58 12.59
N LYS A 382 13.85 22.48 13.66
CA LYS A 382 14.78 21.37 13.89
C LYS A 382 14.08 20.01 13.97
N PHE A 383 12.94 19.95 14.65
CA PHE A 383 12.14 18.71 14.75
C PHE A 383 11.52 18.32 13.42
N VAL A 384 11.03 19.30 12.65
CA VAL A 384 10.56 19.06 11.29
C VAL A 384 11.66 18.47 10.45
N SER A 385 12.88 19.02 10.53
CA SER A 385 14.06 18.48 9.81
C SER A 385 14.39 17.04 10.21
N VAL A 386 14.31 16.70 11.50
CA VAL A 386 14.49 15.33 12.01
C VAL A 386 13.48 14.38 11.37
N VAL A 387 12.20 14.76 11.31
CA VAL A 387 11.14 13.93 10.71
C VAL A 387 11.37 13.77 9.21
N ILE A 388 11.75 14.84 8.50
CA ILE A 388 12.05 14.79 7.05
C ILE A 388 13.22 13.84 6.77
N PHE A 389 14.35 14.00 7.47
CA PHE A 389 15.51 13.12 7.25
C PHE A 389 15.22 11.66 7.62
N ALA A 390 14.45 11.41 8.69
CA ALA A 390 14.00 10.07 9.04
C ALA A 390 13.08 9.47 7.96
N PHE A 391 12.15 10.27 7.40
CA PHE A 391 11.31 9.87 6.28
C PHE A 391 12.17 9.50 5.06
N VAL A 392 13.08 10.38 4.62
CA VAL A 392 13.95 10.13 3.46
C VAL A 392 14.79 8.86 3.67
N LEU A 393 15.39 8.71 4.84
CA LEU A 393 16.19 7.54 5.19
C LEU A 393 15.38 6.25 5.08
N THR A 394 14.19 6.24 5.72
CA THR A 394 13.33 5.05 5.70
C THR A 394 12.71 4.80 4.33
N ALA A 395 12.42 5.85 3.54
CA ALA A 395 11.94 5.73 2.17
C ALA A 395 12.99 5.06 1.26
N VAL A 396 14.24 5.48 1.37
CA VAL A 396 15.37 4.86 0.62
C VAL A 396 15.56 3.40 1.01
N LEU A 397 15.37 3.05 2.29
CA LEU A 397 15.50 1.68 2.78
C LEU A 397 14.31 0.79 2.43
N THR A 398 13.14 1.33 2.10
CA THR A 398 11.90 0.57 1.85
C THR A 398 12.06 -0.55 0.81
N PRO A 399 12.61 -0.36 -0.40
CA PRO A 399 12.78 -1.46 -1.36
C PRO A 399 13.68 -2.58 -0.84
N MET A 400 14.65 -2.25 0.02
CA MET A 400 15.53 -3.22 0.68
C MET A 400 14.79 -4.00 1.75
N LEU A 401 13.96 -3.33 2.58
CA LEU A 401 13.13 -3.98 3.61
C LEU A 401 12.18 -5.00 2.98
N PHE A 402 11.57 -4.68 1.85
CA PHE A 402 10.72 -5.62 1.11
C PHE A 402 11.49 -6.86 0.62
N ARG A 403 12.77 -6.71 0.22
CA ARG A 403 13.61 -7.84 -0.18
C ARG A 403 14.07 -8.67 1.00
N LEU A 404 14.28 -8.03 2.14
CA LEU A 404 14.79 -8.66 3.35
C LEU A 404 13.69 -9.27 4.22
N ALA A 405 12.40 -9.00 3.96
CA ALA A 405 11.30 -9.45 4.82
C ALA A 405 11.31 -10.98 5.04
N ASP A 406 11.36 -11.76 3.96
CA ASP A 406 11.41 -13.22 4.04
C ASP A 406 12.76 -13.76 4.59
N PRO A 407 13.95 -13.32 4.11
CA PRO A 407 15.22 -13.71 4.72
C PRO A 407 15.34 -13.37 6.21
N LEU A 408 14.76 -12.24 6.62
CA LEU A 408 14.75 -11.83 8.02
C LEU A 408 13.87 -12.77 8.86
N PHE A 409 12.72 -13.18 8.34
CA PHE A 409 11.87 -14.18 8.99
C PHE A 409 12.66 -15.48 9.23
N HIS A 410 13.32 -16.02 8.22
CA HIS A 410 14.11 -17.25 8.37
C HIS A 410 15.23 -17.13 9.42
N LYS A 411 15.87 -15.95 9.54
CA LYS A 411 16.89 -15.71 10.57
C LYS A 411 16.31 -15.55 11.97
N LEU A 412 15.12 -14.96 12.08
CA LEU A 412 14.46 -14.69 13.36
C LEU A 412 13.55 -15.82 13.83
N ALA A 413 13.27 -16.82 12.99
CA ALA A 413 12.39 -17.95 13.34
C ALA A 413 12.82 -18.64 14.63
N GLY A 414 14.11 -19.01 14.75
CA GLY A 414 14.65 -19.64 15.97
C GLY A 414 14.55 -18.77 17.23
N PRO A 415 15.03 -17.50 17.21
CA PRO A 415 14.80 -16.56 18.32
C PRO A 415 13.33 -16.36 18.70
N LEU A 416 12.41 -16.32 17.72
CA LEU A 416 10.97 -16.20 17.97
C LEU A 416 10.42 -17.44 18.71
N ASP A 417 10.89 -18.64 18.35
CA ASP A 417 10.54 -19.88 19.06
C ASP A 417 10.94 -19.86 20.53
N LEU A 418 12.10 -19.23 20.87
CA LEU A 418 12.59 -19.11 22.25
C LEU A 418 11.71 -18.21 23.12
N ILE A 419 11.10 -17.17 22.54
CA ILE A 419 10.17 -16.26 23.25
C ILE A 419 8.71 -16.74 23.18
N GLY A 420 8.45 -17.94 22.71
CA GLY A 420 7.11 -18.55 22.69
C GLY A 420 6.21 -18.08 21.54
N ILE A 421 6.74 -17.34 20.56
CA ILE A 421 6.02 -16.99 19.32
C ILE A 421 6.20 -18.14 18.34
N ARG A 422 5.33 -19.15 18.45
CA ARG A 422 5.36 -20.37 17.65
C ARG A 422 4.14 -20.41 16.73
N ASP A 423 4.27 -21.04 15.57
CA ASP A 423 3.11 -21.40 14.77
C ASP A 423 2.46 -22.68 15.35
N ASP A 424 1.96 -22.57 16.60
CA ASP A 424 1.19 -23.62 17.27
C ASP A 424 -0.22 -23.82 16.68
N ARG A 425 -0.57 -23.09 15.62
CA ARG A 425 -1.70 -23.51 14.80
C ARG A 425 -1.27 -24.83 14.19
N LYS A 426 -1.69 -25.90 14.87
CA LYS A 426 -1.66 -27.27 14.35
C LYS A 426 -1.85 -27.15 12.85
N ILE A 427 -0.81 -27.51 12.08
CA ILE A 427 -1.03 -28.06 10.76
C ILE A 427 -2.25 -28.92 11.02
N GLN A 428 -3.44 -28.45 10.62
CA GLN A 428 -4.58 -29.34 10.60
C GLN A 428 -4.11 -30.39 9.61
N GLU A 429 -3.46 -31.43 10.17
CA GLU A 429 -3.25 -32.65 9.45
C GLU A 429 -4.60 -32.88 8.84
N ALA A 430 -4.71 -32.70 7.54
CA ALA A 430 -5.86 -33.22 6.84
C ALA A 430 -5.79 -34.69 7.26
N ASN A 431 -6.73 -35.14 8.12
CA ASN A 431 -6.93 -36.56 8.37
C ASN A 431 -7.29 -37.15 7.02
N LEU A 432 -6.26 -37.39 6.22
CA LEU A 432 -6.36 -38.03 4.94
C LEU A 432 -6.51 -39.51 5.30
N GLU A 433 -7.76 -39.95 5.38
CA GLU A 433 -8.06 -41.37 5.54
C GLU A 433 -7.47 -42.19 4.37
N GLU A 434 -7.32 -41.50 3.19
CA GLU A 434 -6.70 -42.05 1.98
C GLU A 434 -5.78 -41.01 1.34
N PRO A 435 -4.66 -41.45 0.69
CA PRO A 435 -3.72 -40.58 0.02
C PRO A 435 -4.42 -39.79 -1.10
N PRO A 436 -4.13 -38.50 -1.28
CA PRO A 436 -4.79 -37.67 -2.29
C PRO A 436 -4.33 -38.13 -3.70
N ARG A 437 -5.29 -38.26 -4.61
CA ARG A 437 -4.98 -38.54 -6.01
C ARG A 437 -4.36 -37.34 -6.71
N LEU A 438 -4.84 -36.13 -6.41
CA LEU A 438 -4.39 -34.88 -6.98
C LEU A 438 -4.05 -33.89 -5.87
N VAL A 439 -2.89 -33.24 -5.97
CA VAL A 439 -2.48 -32.19 -5.04
C VAL A 439 -2.18 -30.89 -5.80
N PHE A 440 -2.84 -29.80 -5.41
CA PHE A 440 -2.46 -28.47 -5.84
C PHE A 440 -1.53 -27.86 -4.80
N LEU A 441 -0.33 -27.47 -5.22
CA LEU A 441 0.61 -26.71 -4.40
C LEU A 441 0.47 -25.23 -4.72
N GLY A 442 -0.16 -24.50 -3.79
CA GLY A 442 -0.56 -23.13 -3.95
C GLY A 442 -1.79 -22.97 -4.85
N PHE A 443 -2.71 -22.11 -4.40
CA PHE A 443 -3.97 -21.88 -5.07
C PHE A 443 -4.10 -20.42 -5.49
N HIS A 444 -3.71 -20.14 -6.72
CA HIS A 444 -3.82 -18.83 -7.36
C HIS A 444 -4.76 -18.90 -8.57
N ARG A 445 -4.92 -17.82 -9.34
CA ARG A 445 -5.85 -17.74 -10.48
C ARG A 445 -5.78 -18.95 -11.43
N LEU A 446 -4.58 -19.36 -11.82
CA LEU A 446 -4.42 -20.53 -12.70
C LEU A 446 -4.93 -21.82 -12.05
N ALA A 447 -4.66 -22.02 -10.74
CA ALA A 447 -5.20 -23.16 -10.01
C ALA A 447 -6.72 -23.07 -9.90
N SER A 448 -7.27 -21.87 -9.70
CA SER A 448 -8.70 -21.63 -9.63
C SER A 448 -9.39 -22.02 -10.94
N SER A 449 -8.84 -21.58 -12.07
CA SER A 449 -9.37 -21.92 -13.41
C SER A 449 -9.27 -23.41 -13.69
N LEU A 450 -8.10 -24.03 -13.40
CA LEU A 450 -7.91 -25.46 -13.60
C LEU A 450 -8.82 -26.31 -12.70
N PHE A 451 -9.00 -25.88 -11.45
CA PHE A 451 -9.90 -26.54 -10.51
C PHE A 451 -11.36 -26.48 -10.95
N GLU A 452 -11.80 -25.33 -11.50
CA GLU A 452 -13.16 -25.18 -12.03
C GLU A 452 -13.37 -26.02 -13.29
N ASP A 453 -12.38 -26.07 -14.21
CA ASP A 453 -12.44 -26.95 -15.37
C ASP A 453 -12.54 -28.44 -14.95
N LEU A 454 -11.78 -28.87 -13.94
CA LEU A 454 -11.88 -30.22 -13.38
C LEU A 454 -13.23 -30.47 -12.72
N LEU A 455 -13.80 -29.49 -12.02
CA LEU A 455 -15.13 -29.61 -11.41
C LEU A 455 -16.22 -29.83 -12.46
N ILE A 456 -16.10 -29.20 -13.63
CA ILE A 456 -17.06 -29.34 -14.72
C ILE A 456 -16.83 -30.64 -15.50
N THR A 457 -15.58 -30.96 -15.84
CA THR A 457 -15.26 -32.09 -16.74
C THR A 457 -15.08 -33.43 -16.02
N HIS A 458 -14.54 -33.38 -14.79
CA HIS A 458 -14.16 -34.56 -13.99
C HIS A 458 -14.49 -34.39 -12.50
N PRO A 459 -15.79 -34.18 -12.15
CA PRO A 459 -16.20 -33.89 -10.77
C PRO A 459 -15.83 -35.01 -9.78
N GLU A 460 -15.64 -36.23 -10.27
CA GLU A 460 -15.24 -37.41 -9.46
C GLU A 460 -13.83 -37.29 -8.87
N ILE A 461 -12.96 -36.42 -9.40
CA ILE A 461 -11.60 -36.21 -8.91
C ILE A 461 -11.58 -35.26 -7.70
N ILE A 462 -12.54 -34.37 -7.60
CA ILE A 462 -12.54 -33.29 -6.62
C ILE A 462 -12.50 -33.77 -5.16
N PRO A 463 -13.25 -34.80 -4.75
CA PRO A 463 -13.19 -35.31 -3.36
C PRO A 463 -11.82 -35.87 -2.95
N ASP A 464 -11.04 -36.36 -3.94
CA ASP A 464 -9.68 -36.88 -3.77
C ASP A 464 -8.60 -35.82 -4.02
N THR A 465 -9.00 -34.57 -4.21
CA THR A 465 -8.09 -33.44 -4.43
C THR A 465 -7.76 -32.76 -3.11
N LEU A 466 -6.47 -32.56 -2.86
CA LEU A 466 -5.92 -31.79 -1.76
C LEU A 466 -5.36 -30.46 -2.28
N VAL A 467 -5.72 -29.37 -1.67
CA VAL A 467 -5.12 -28.05 -1.93
C VAL A 467 -4.27 -27.66 -0.74
N VAL A 468 -2.99 -27.42 -0.95
CA VAL A 468 -2.06 -26.90 0.06
C VAL A 468 -1.82 -25.42 -0.23
N ASP A 469 -2.39 -24.55 0.59
CA ASP A 469 -2.24 -23.11 0.41
C ASP A 469 -2.23 -22.38 1.76
N TYR A 470 -1.45 -21.31 1.85
CA TYR A 470 -1.39 -20.48 3.05
C TYR A 470 -2.52 -19.42 3.11
N ASN A 471 -3.24 -19.18 2.01
CA ASN A 471 -4.32 -18.21 1.94
C ASN A 471 -5.63 -18.76 2.50
N VAL A 472 -5.86 -18.56 3.79
CA VAL A 472 -7.06 -19.04 4.49
C VAL A 472 -8.37 -18.50 3.88
N ALA A 473 -8.33 -17.36 3.21
CA ALA A 473 -9.54 -16.73 2.64
C ALA A 473 -10.20 -17.57 1.53
N VAL A 474 -9.43 -18.45 0.86
CA VAL A 474 -9.96 -19.32 -0.20
C VAL A 474 -10.38 -20.70 0.31
N HIS A 475 -9.97 -21.08 1.52
CA HIS A 475 -10.16 -22.44 2.06
C HIS A 475 -11.63 -22.84 2.15
N ASP A 476 -12.49 -21.96 2.67
CA ASP A 476 -13.91 -22.27 2.83
C ASP A 476 -14.60 -22.38 1.46
N ARG A 477 -14.20 -21.59 0.48
CA ARG A 477 -14.72 -21.64 -0.89
C ARG A 477 -14.32 -22.94 -1.61
N ILE A 478 -13.09 -23.41 -1.38
CA ILE A 478 -12.59 -24.68 -1.93
C ILE A 478 -13.30 -25.86 -1.27
N ARG A 479 -13.44 -25.85 0.07
CA ARG A 479 -14.16 -26.89 0.82
C ARG A 479 -15.64 -26.98 0.40
N ALA A 480 -16.28 -25.82 0.18
CA ALA A 480 -17.67 -25.77 -0.29
C ALA A 480 -17.86 -26.46 -1.66
N ARG A 481 -16.78 -26.55 -2.47
CA ARG A 481 -16.77 -27.27 -3.76
C ARG A 481 -16.37 -28.75 -3.64
N GLY A 482 -16.11 -29.24 -2.42
CA GLY A 482 -15.88 -30.66 -2.14
C GLY A 482 -14.42 -31.10 -2.06
N ALA A 483 -13.45 -30.23 -2.28
CA ALA A 483 -12.03 -30.58 -2.16
C ALA A 483 -11.51 -30.45 -0.72
N LYS A 484 -10.48 -31.21 -0.40
CA LYS A 484 -9.74 -31.14 0.87
C LYS A 484 -8.78 -29.95 0.83
N VAL A 485 -8.63 -29.24 1.95
CA VAL A 485 -7.73 -28.10 2.02
C VAL A 485 -6.86 -28.20 3.27
N MET A 486 -5.55 -27.99 3.09
CA MET A 486 -4.58 -27.90 4.15
C MET A 486 -3.92 -26.52 4.15
N TYR A 487 -3.81 -25.92 5.32
CA TYR A 487 -3.01 -24.71 5.49
C TYR A 487 -1.53 -25.07 5.48
N GLY A 488 -0.75 -24.44 4.60
CA GLY A 488 0.68 -24.66 4.56
C GLY A 488 1.41 -23.73 3.60
N ASP A 489 2.64 -23.38 4.01
CA ASP A 489 3.56 -22.64 3.15
C ASP A 489 4.39 -23.63 2.32
N ILE A 490 4.15 -23.68 1.03
CA ILE A 490 4.82 -24.58 0.09
C ILE A 490 6.32 -24.29 -0.07
N SER A 491 6.82 -23.16 0.41
CA SER A 491 8.26 -22.87 0.45
C SER A 491 8.97 -23.50 1.65
N ASN A 492 8.20 -24.03 2.62
CA ASN A 492 8.73 -24.66 3.82
C ASN A 492 8.82 -26.17 3.65
N PRO A 493 10.02 -26.77 3.67
CA PRO A 493 10.20 -28.23 3.54
C PRO A 493 9.40 -29.04 4.56
N ALA A 494 9.32 -28.58 5.81
CA ALA A 494 8.56 -29.24 6.85
C ALA A 494 7.04 -29.30 6.54
N THR A 495 6.49 -28.26 5.91
CA THR A 495 5.11 -28.27 5.42
C THR A 495 4.90 -29.34 4.36
N LEU A 496 5.82 -29.44 3.41
CA LEU A 496 5.75 -30.44 2.33
C LEU A 496 5.85 -31.87 2.86
N GLU A 497 6.75 -32.14 3.82
CA GLU A 497 6.92 -33.46 4.44
C GLU A 497 5.68 -33.92 5.22
N HIS A 498 4.98 -33.00 5.89
CA HIS A 498 3.79 -33.30 6.72
C HIS A 498 2.46 -33.17 5.98
N SER A 499 2.48 -32.85 4.69
CA SER A 499 1.27 -32.61 3.89
C SER A 499 0.68 -33.88 3.24
N GLY A 500 1.23 -35.06 3.50
CA GLY A 500 0.76 -36.30 2.88
C GLY A 500 1.08 -36.39 1.39
N LEU A 501 2.08 -35.66 0.91
CA LEU A 501 2.49 -35.63 -0.50
C LEU A 501 3.21 -36.91 -0.94
N ALA A 502 3.79 -37.65 0.00
CA ALA A 502 4.61 -38.82 -0.31
C ALA A 502 3.86 -39.90 -1.13
N ASP A 503 2.57 -40.05 -0.87
CA ASP A 503 1.69 -41.02 -1.51
C ASP A 503 0.75 -40.44 -2.55
N ALA A 504 0.93 -39.15 -2.93
CA ALA A 504 0.13 -38.48 -3.95
C ALA A 504 0.44 -39.04 -5.35
N HIS A 505 -0.60 -39.19 -6.20
CA HIS A 505 -0.39 -39.64 -7.58
C HIS A 505 0.09 -38.52 -8.48
N VAL A 506 -0.54 -37.33 -8.37
CA VAL A 506 -0.23 -36.17 -9.20
C VAL A 506 -0.08 -34.95 -8.30
N ILE A 507 0.99 -34.21 -8.47
CA ILE A 507 1.25 -32.95 -7.79
C ILE A 507 1.39 -31.84 -8.84
N VAL A 508 0.55 -30.82 -8.74
CA VAL A 508 0.52 -29.69 -9.68
C VAL A 508 0.93 -28.41 -8.96
N CYS A 509 2.03 -27.84 -9.38
CA CYS A 509 2.48 -26.52 -8.93
C CYS A 509 2.11 -25.46 -9.98
N THR A 510 1.06 -24.68 -9.71
CA THR A 510 0.55 -23.66 -10.64
C THR A 510 1.16 -22.29 -10.41
N ILE A 511 1.78 -22.06 -9.23
CA ILE A 511 2.32 -20.76 -8.85
C ILE A 511 3.57 -20.44 -9.67
N SER A 512 3.62 -19.22 -10.20
CA SER A 512 4.80 -18.73 -10.92
C SER A 512 5.92 -18.29 -9.97
N ASP A 513 7.18 -18.35 -10.42
CA ASP A 513 8.33 -17.87 -9.65
C ASP A 513 8.25 -16.40 -9.24
N ASP A 514 7.48 -15.59 -9.97
CA ASP A 514 7.27 -14.18 -9.65
C ASP A 514 6.39 -14.00 -8.37
N ILE A 515 5.53 -14.99 -8.10
CA ILE A 515 4.61 -15.01 -6.95
C ILE A 515 5.18 -15.89 -5.82
N LEU A 516 5.86 -16.99 -6.19
CA LEU A 516 6.48 -17.93 -5.26
C LEU A 516 7.63 -17.23 -4.50
N LYS A 517 7.56 -17.25 -3.17
CA LYS A 517 8.53 -16.57 -2.32
C LYS A 517 9.33 -17.54 -1.49
N GLY A 518 10.62 -17.23 -1.33
CA GLY A 518 11.53 -18.03 -0.52
C GLY A 518 12.08 -19.27 -1.21
N ILE A 519 11.51 -19.67 -2.34
CA ILE A 519 11.93 -20.82 -3.15
C ILE A 519 11.61 -20.55 -4.62
N THR A 520 12.32 -21.20 -5.55
CA THR A 520 12.00 -21.22 -6.98
C THR A 520 11.29 -22.51 -7.35
N ASN A 521 10.54 -22.52 -8.47
CA ASN A 521 9.92 -23.74 -8.98
C ASN A 521 10.95 -24.84 -9.26
N LEU A 522 12.17 -24.46 -9.64
CA LEU A 522 13.29 -25.37 -9.81
C LEU A 522 13.69 -26.06 -8.48
N GLU A 523 13.81 -25.28 -7.41
CA GLU A 523 14.16 -25.79 -6.08
C GLU A 523 13.02 -26.60 -5.47
N LEU A 524 11.78 -26.11 -5.63
CA LEU A 524 10.58 -26.83 -5.21
C LEU A 524 10.46 -28.19 -5.88
N THR A 525 10.71 -28.29 -7.20
CA THR A 525 10.72 -29.55 -7.94
C THR A 525 11.73 -30.53 -7.36
N ARG A 526 12.96 -30.07 -7.06
CA ARG A 526 13.99 -30.92 -6.44
C ARG A 526 13.59 -31.44 -5.05
N GLN A 527 12.89 -30.63 -4.27
CA GLN A 527 12.39 -31.02 -2.95
C GLN A 527 11.24 -32.03 -3.09
N LEU A 528 10.27 -31.73 -3.96
CA LEU A 528 9.13 -32.60 -4.21
C LEU A 528 9.55 -33.98 -4.73
N ARG A 529 10.52 -34.04 -5.63
CA ARG A 529 11.02 -35.35 -6.13
C ARG A 529 11.68 -36.19 -5.05
N LYS A 530 12.24 -35.55 -3.99
CA LYS A 530 12.76 -36.30 -2.82
C LYS A 530 11.65 -36.78 -1.90
N ILE A 531 10.58 -35.99 -1.73
CA ILE A 531 9.47 -36.32 -0.82
C ILE A 531 8.52 -37.33 -1.47
N ALA A 532 8.20 -37.15 -2.74
CA ALA A 532 7.25 -37.93 -3.53
C ALA A 532 7.93 -38.48 -4.80
N PRO A 533 8.78 -39.50 -4.69
CA PRO A 533 9.58 -39.99 -5.82
C PRO A 533 8.75 -40.61 -6.94
N GLU A 534 7.58 -41.18 -6.63
CA GLU A 534 6.69 -41.84 -7.59
C GLU A 534 5.57 -40.92 -8.14
N ALA A 535 5.36 -39.73 -7.57
CA ALA A 535 4.32 -38.82 -8.01
C ALA A 535 4.65 -38.22 -9.36
N VAL A 536 3.63 -38.00 -10.18
CA VAL A 536 3.74 -37.20 -11.41
C VAL A 536 3.78 -35.71 -11.03
N LEU A 537 4.92 -35.06 -11.30
CA LEU A 537 5.13 -33.64 -10.96
C LEU A 537 4.87 -32.75 -12.18
N MET A 538 3.84 -31.90 -12.08
CA MET A 538 3.48 -30.92 -13.10
C MET A 538 3.83 -29.53 -12.58
N VAL A 539 4.69 -28.79 -13.29
CA VAL A 539 5.28 -27.54 -12.77
C VAL A 539 5.15 -26.42 -13.78
N ASN A 540 4.72 -25.25 -13.28
CA ASN A 540 4.62 -24.04 -14.11
C ASN A 540 6.00 -23.37 -14.28
N ALA A 541 6.33 -23.03 -15.54
CA ALA A 541 7.51 -22.25 -15.89
C ALA A 541 7.11 -20.89 -16.48
N VAL A 542 7.57 -19.82 -15.83
CA VAL A 542 7.32 -18.44 -16.34
C VAL A 542 8.10 -18.17 -17.61
N ARG A 543 9.36 -18.61 -17.64
CA ARG A 543 10.28 -18.39 -18.77
C ARG A 543 10.55 -19.70 -19.49
N LEU A 544 10.36 -19.70 -20.79
CA LEU A 544 10.56 -20.91 -21.62
C LEU A 544 11.99 -21.48 -21.51
N ARG A 545 12.98 -20.63 -21.24
CA ARG A 545 14.37 -21.03 -21.04
C ARG A 545 14.61 -21.88 -19.78
N ASP A 546 13.71 -21.78 -18.79
CA ASP A 546 13.83 -22.50 -17.51
C ASP A 546 13.22 -23.91 -17.61
N ILE A 547 12.43 -24.21 -18.64
CA ILE A 547 11.76 -25.50 -18.86
C ILE A 547 12.75 -26.68 -18.84
N PRO A 548 13.87 -26.66 -19.60
CA PRO A 548 14.81 -27.79 -19.60
C PRO A 548 15.39 -28.09 -18.21
N THR A 549 15.72 -27.04 -17.44
CA THR A 549 16.32 -27.20 -16.11
C THR A 549 15.31 -27.73 -15.08
N ILE A 550 14.00 -27.41 -15.23
CA ILE A 550 12.94 -27.93 -14.38
C ILE A 550 12.69 -29.41 -14.69
N TYR A 551 12.76 -29.84 -15.97
CA TYR A 551 12.73 -31.26 -16.35
C TYR A 551 13.93 -32.02 -15.77
N GLU A 552 15.14 -31.47 -15.87
CA GLU A 552 16.35 -32.04 -15.27
C GLU A 552 16.27 -32.16 -13.74
N ALA A 553 15.50 -31.28 -13.10
CA ALA A 553 15.23 -31.32 -11.66
C ALA A 553 14.24 -32.42 -11.25
N GLY A 554 13.58 -33.08 -12.21
CA GLY A 554 12.70 -34.22 -12.00
C GLY A 554 11.21 -33.93 -12.18
N ALA A 555 10.81 -32.85 -12.84
CA ALA A 555 9.42 -32.67 -13.26
C ALA A 555 9.08 -33.63 -14.42
N ASP A 556 7.85 -34.17 -14.42
CA ASP A 556 7.35 -35.03 -15.49
C ASP A 556 6.66 -34.22 -16.59
N TYR A 557 6.05 -33.10 -16.22
CA TYR A 557 5.44 -32.16 -17.16
C TYR A 557 5.71 -30.72 -16.74
N VAL A 558 6.30 -29.95 -17.64
CA VAL A 558 6.55 -28.52 -17.41
C VAL A 558 5.73 -27.72 -18.42
N PHE A 559 4.84 -26.88 -17.93
CA PHE A 559 3.97 -26.07 -18.75
C PHE A 559 4.22 -24.57 -18.53
N SER A 560 3.91 -23.78 -19.53
CA SER A 560 3.85 -22.33 -19.41
C SER A 560 2.45 -21.86 -19.77
N TRP A 561 1.77 -21.18 -18.86
CA TRP A 561 0.41 -20.72 -19.08
C TRP A 561 0.23 -19.95 -20.39
N ARG A 562 1.27 -19.23 -20.86
CA ARG A 562 1.25 -18.49 -22.13
C ARG A 562 1.22 -19.43 -23.35
N THR A 563 1.99 -20.50 -23.32
CA THR A 563 2.01 -21.49 -24.40
C THR A 563 0.73 -22.30 -24.42
N GLU A 564 0.24 -22.71 -23.25
CA GLU A 564 -1.02 -23.43 -23.12
C GLU A 564 -2.21 -22.58 -23.59
N ALA A 565 -2.27 -21.31 -23.20
CA ALA A 565 -3.28 -20.38 -23.69
C ALA A 565 -3.19 -20.22 -25.22
N SER A 566 -1.98 -20.11 -25.78
CA SER A 566 -1.78 -20.01 -27.23
C SER A 566 -2.30 -21.27 -27.96
N ILE A 567 -1.96 -22.46 -27.46
CA ILE A 567 -2.46 -23.73 -28.02
C ILE A 567 -4.00 -23.77 -27.99
N GLY A 568 -4.61 -23.30 -26.88
CA GLY A 568 -6.07 -23.23 -26.74
C GLY A 568 -6.75 -22.23 -27.70
N VAL A 569 -6.05 -21.16 -28.10
CA VAL A 569 -6.59 -20.10 -28.95
C VAL A 569 -6.42 -20.45 -30.45
N VAL A 570 -5.40 -21.23 -30.83
CA VAL A 570 -5.16 -21.60 -32.24
C VAL A 570 -6.40 -22.21 -32.93
N PRO A 571 -7.13 -23.19 -32.34
CA PRO A 571 -8.35 -23.71 -32.94
C PRO A 571 -9.44 -22.66 -33.18
N ALA A 572 -9.58 -21.69 -32.24
CA ALA A 572 -10.52 -20.58 -32.39
C ALA A 572 -10.15 -19.68 -33.58
N VAL A 573 -8.86 -19.38 -33.76
CA VAL A 573 -8.37 -18.60 -34.90
C VAL A 573 -8.65 -19.36 -36.20
N CYS A 574 -8.40 -20.66 -36.28
CA CYS A 574 -8.68 -21.49 -37.43
C CYS A 574 -10.20 -21.54 -37.75
N ALA A 575 -11.04 -21.72 -36.73
CA ALA A 575 -12.50 -21.70 -36.90
C ALA A 575 -12.99 -20.32 -37.40
N ALA A 576 -12.43 -19.22 -36.86
CA ALA A 576 -12.77 -17.88 -37.32
C ALA A 576 -12.39 -17.64 -38.80
N LEU A 577 -11.20 -18.09 -39.21
CA LEU A 577 -10.75 -18.00 -40.61
C LEU A 577 -11.61 -18.82 -41.55
N ASN A 578 -12.19 -19.92 -41.07
CA ASN A 578 -13.09 -20.77 -41.85
C ASN A 578 -14.57 -20.32 -41.79
N GLY A 579 -14.90 -19.29 -40.99
CA GLY A 579 -16.29 -18.84 -40.82
C GLY A 579 -17.11 -19.71 -39.86
N GLU A 580 -16.45 -20.55 -39.02
CA GLU A 580 -17.07 -21.54 -38.14
C GLU A 580 -16.94 -21.14 -36.65
N ILE A 581 -16.68 -19.88 -36.34
CA ILE A 581 -16.38 -19.41 -34.97
C ILE A 581 -17.57 -19.62 -34.02
N GLU A 582 -18.82 -19.46 -34.47
CA GLU A 582 -20.01 -19.66 -33.65
C GLU A 582 -20.11 -21.11 -33.16
N GLY A 583 -19.94 -22.08 -34.08
CA GLY A 583 -19.94 -23.50 -33.75
C GLY A 583 -18.80 -23.90 -32.80
N PHE A 584 -17.62 -23.28 -32.95
CA PHE A 584 -16.50 -23.47 -32.05
C PHE A 584 -16.83 -22.96 -30.63
N VAL A 585 -17.40 -21.75 -30.52
CA VAL A 585 -17.80 -21.17 -29.22
C VAL A 585 -18.84 -22.03 -28.52
N GLU A 586 -19.87 -22.48 -29.26
CA GLU A 586 -20.89 -23.38 -28.72
C GLU A 586 -20.32 -24.73 -28.26
N SER A 587 -19.42 -25.32 -29.02
CA SER A 587 -18.77 -26.57 -28.66
C SER A 587 -17.95 -26.42 -27.39
N ARG A 588 -17.19 -25.33 -27.27
CA ARG A 588 -16.36 -25.02 -26.12
C ARG A 588 -17.19 -24.74 -24.85
N ALA A 589 -18.31 -24.01 -25.02
CA ALA A 589 -19.24 -23.75 -23.91
C ALA A 589 -19.92 -25.03 -23.39
N ARG A 590 -20.19 -26.02 -24.27
CA ARG A 590 -20.70 -27.33 -23.83
C ARG A 590 -19.70 -28.14 -23.05
N GLU A 591 -18.40 -28.05 -23.40
CA GLU A 591 -17.33 -28.84 -22.79
C GLU A 591 -16.86 -28.23 -21.45
N PHE A 592 -16.69 -26.92 -21.38
CA PHE A 592 -16.07 -26.21 -20.23
C PHE A 592 -17.02 -25.23 -19.52
N GLY A 593 -18.30 -25.19 -19.90
CA GLY A 593 -19.25 -24.19 -19.41
C GLY A 593 -19.15 -22.84 -20.13
N ASP A 594 -20.15 -22.00 -19.93
CA ASP A 594 -20.18 -20.65 -20.50
C ASP A 594 -19.23 -19.72 -19.70
N PRO A 595 -18.20 -19.14 -20.33
CA PRO A 595 -17.28 -18.23 -19.65
C PRO A 595 -17.97 -17.03 -18.98
N ALA A 596 -19.12 -16.60 -19.48
CA ALA A 596 -19.88 -15.46 -18.94
C ALA A 596 -20.57 -15.76 -17.60
N THR A 597 -20.80 -17.04 -17.29
CA THR A 597 -21.47 -17.50 -16.07
C THR A 597 -20.55 -18.26 -15.12
N ARG A 598 -19.25 -18.35 -15.48
CA ARG A 598 -18.26 -19.11 -14.72
C ARG A 598 -17.94 -18.42 -13.39
N GLU A 599 -18.08 -19.14 -12.28
CA GLU A 599 -17.73 -18.67 -10.95
C GLU A 599 -16.45 -19.36 -10.44
N GLU A 600 -15.32 -18.70 -10.59
CA GLU A 600 -14.05 -19.21 -10.08
C GLU A 600 -13.89 -18.93 -8.56
N VAL A 601 -13.06 -19.74 -7.90
CA VAL A 601 -12.72 -19.51 -6.48
C VAL A 601 -11.95 -18.18 -6.32
N LEU A 602 -11.08 -17.89 -7.29
CA LEU A 602 -10.35 -16.62 -7.36
C LEU A 602 -10.59 -16.03 -8.75
N ASP A 603 -11.34 -14.96 -8.79
CA ASP A 603 -11.56 -14.15 -9.98
C ASP A 603 -10.66 -12.90 -9.95
#